data_8132f6012f2e057d238f4208192ea3a7
#
_entry.id   8132f6012f2e057d238f4208192ea3a7
#
_cell.length_a   1.000
_cell.length_b   1.000
_cell.length_c   1.000
_cell.angle_alpha   90.00
_cell.angle_beta   90.00
_cell.angle_gamma   90.00
#
_symmetry.space_group_name_H-M   'P 1'
#
loop_
_entity.id
_entity.type
_entity.pdbx_description
1 polymer ?
#
loop_
_entity_poly.entity_id
_entity_poly.type
_entity_poly.pdbx_seq_one_letter_code
_entity_poly.pdbx_strand_id
1 'polypeptide(L)'
;MKKKFATVIKMAVCSLLAVAVPALAQGEAFRITTCAVGAGPDSVAVADVNGDGRLDLISANNLADTLTVLTNNGAGGFGSNATLIVGSGPYAVVAVDINGDGKPDLICANNLANTLTVLTNNGNGGFGPNATLNVGSYPVFVVAADVNGDGKPDLISANNGASTLTVLTNNGSGGFGSNATLTVGSGPYAVVAADVNGDGKRDLISANYYANTLTVLTNNGSGGFGFNATLAVGSGPLAVVATDVNGDGRLDLICANYGTNTLTVLTNNGSGRFGSNVTLTVSGLPHAMVVADINGDGKMDLISANFSVYPNAGTLTVLTNNGTGGFGSNSVVNVGLQPFSLAAADLNGDGTVDLISANHGDNTLTVLMQTGGSLPRLSIANTGLKTFRISWLLPATGFVLETNANMSGTNWGAAGYLITTNGTTAGVNVTSSVNHLFFRLAK
;
A
#
# COMPACT_ATOMS: atom_id res chain seq x y z
N MET A 1 15.26 15.06 -51.92
CA MET A 1 15.90 14.75 -50.64
C MET A 1 14.84 14.68 -49.55
N LYS A 2 14.39 13.46 -49.18
CA LYS A 2 13.43 13.26 -48.12
C LYS A 2 14.20 12.98 -46.83
N LYS A 3 14.17 13.93 -45.87
CA LYS A 3 14.71 13.70 -44.52
C LYS A 3 13.74 12.80 -43.76
N LYS A 4 14.22 11.59 -43.45
CA LYS A 4 13.56 10.68 -42.48
C LYS A 4 13.84 11.25 -41.09
N PHE A 5 12.82 11.66 -40.36
CA PHE A 5 12.89 11.86 -38.93
C PHE A 5 12.83 10.47 -38.27
N ALA A 6 13.93 10.07 -37.67
CA ALA A 6 13.96 8.92 -36.78
C ALA A 6 13.41 9.36 -35.42
N THR A 7 12.22 8.92 -35.07
CA THR A 7 11.68 9.04 -33.72
C THR A 7 12.45 8.12 -32.81
N VAL A 8 13.31 8.69 -31.96
CA VAL A 8 13.99 7.94 -30.90
C VAL A 8 12.99 7.75 -29.76
N ILE A 9 12.39 6.56 -29.68
CA ILE A 9 11.65 6.13 -28.52
C ILE A 9 12.68 5.88 -27.41
N LYS A 10 12.76 6.79 -26.44
CA LYS A 10 13.48 6.53 -25.19
C LYS A 10 12.65 5.53 -24.39
N MET A 11 13.01 4.25 -24.46
CA MET A 11 12.56 3.26 -23.50
C MET A 11 13.22 3.63 -22.16
N ALA A 12 12.40 4.02 -21.16
CA ALA A 12 12.87 4.08 -19.78
C ALA A 12 13.06 2.63 -19.30
N VAL A 13 14.31 2.21 -19.24
CA VAL A 13 14.68 0.89 -18.72
C VAL A 13 14.91 1.05 -17.22
N CYS A 14 14.15 0.31 -16.40
CA CYS A 14 14.45 0.15 -14.97
C CYS A 14 15.86 -0.42 -14.81
N SER A 15 16.77 0.32 -14.17
CA SER A 15 18.12 -0.18 -13.91
C SER A 15 18.11 -1.08 -12.68
N LEU A 16 18.55 -2.32 -12.86
CA LEU A 16 18.70 -3.31 -11.79
C LEU A 16 20.03 -3.06 -11.07
N LEU A 17 19.99 -2.46 -9.88
CA LEU A 17 21.15 -2.33 -9.01
C LEU A 17 20.95 -3.24 -7.79
N ALA A 18 21.66 -4.37 -7.74
CA ALA A 18 21.70 -5.19 -6.54
C ALA A 18 22.66 -4.53 -5.51
N VAL A 19 22.09 -3.75 -4.60
CA VAL A 19 22.82 -3.24 -3.44
C VAL A 19 22.58 -4.20 -2.28
N ALA A 20 23.66 -4.77 -1.73
CA ALA A 20 23.59 -5.50 -0.48
C ALA A 20 23.26 -4.51 0.63
N VAL A 21 22.01 -4.50 1.08
CA VAL A 21 21.56 -3.73 2.26
C VAL A 21 22.04 -4.50 3.50
N PRO A 22 22.56 -3.83 4.54
CA PRO A 22 22.85 -4.50 5.79
C PRO A 22 21.56 -5.19 6.29
N ALA A 23 21.69 -6.47 6.64
CA ALA A 23 20.59 -7.31 7.08
C ALA A 23 19.79 -6.60 8.19
N LEU A 24 18.49 -6.48 7.99
CA LEU A 24 17.54 -6.18 9.04
C LEU A 24 17.71 -7.20 10.18
N ALA A 25 17.52 -6.81 11.42
CA ALA A 25 17.85 -7.60 12.61
C ALA A 25 17.08 -8.94 12.76
N GLN A 26 16.40 -9.39 11.71
CA GLN A 26 15.72 -10.69 11.57
C GLN A 26 15.66 -11.17 10.10
N GLY A 27 16.72 -11.03 9.32
CA GLY A 27 16.89 -11.83 8.10
C GLY A 27 16.08 -11.39 6.87
N GLU A 28 15.43 -10.24 6.87
CA GLU A 28 14.70 -9.72 5.70
C GLU A 28 15.67 -8.95 4.78
N ALA A 29 15.94 -9.50 3.63
CA ALA A 29 16.70 -8.83 2.59
C ALA A 29 15.72 -8.31 1.52
N PHE A 30 15.87 -7.03 1.12
CA PHE A 30 15.15 -6.48 -0.01
C PHE A 30 16.04 -6.45 -1.25
N ARG A 31 15.47 -6.84 -2.39
CA ARG A 31 16.03 -6.52 -3.70
C ARG A 31 15.48 -5.16 -4.11
N ILE A 32 16.36 -4.18 -4.27
CA ILE A 32 15.98 -2.81 -4.57
C ILE A 32 16.07 -2.57 -6.08
N THR A 33 15.00 -2.03 -6.65
CA THR A 33 14.92 -1.58 -8.04
C THR A 33 14.45 -0.14 -8.07
N THR A 34 15.06 0.69 -8.91
CA THR A 34 14.67 2.09 -9.09
C THR A 34 14.08 2.29 -10.48
N CYS A 35 12.87 2.85 -10.55
CA CYS A 35 12.14 3.13 -11.78
C CYS A 35 12.00 4.64 -11.97
N ALA A 36 12.42 5.16 -13.13
CA ALA A 36 12.20 6.56 -13.48
C ALA A 36 10.73 6.84 -13.80
N VAL A 37 10.21 7.97 -13.31
CA VAL A 37 8.86 8.46 -13.56
C VAL A 37 8.89 9.94 -13.96
N GLY A 38 7.75 10.61 -14.05
CA GLY A 38 7.70 12.06 -14.28
C GLY A 38 8.27 12.85 -13.11
N ALA A 39 8.45 14.17 -13.31
CA ALA A 39 9.07 15.04 -12.31
C ALA A 39 8.16 15.23 -11.08
N GLY A 40 8.77 15.11 -9.89
CA GLY A 40 8.12 15.31 -8.61
C GLY A 40 7.04 14.25 -8.31
N PRO A 41 7.35 12.95 -8.20
CA PRO A 41 6.38 11.94 -7.82
C PRO A 41 5.96 12.10 -6.35
N ASP A 42 4.72 12.53 -6.12
CA ASP A 42 4.15 12.78 -4.78
C ASP A 42 3.31 11.62 -4.27
N SER A 43 2.82 10.76 -5.16
CA SER A 43 1.98 9.62 -4.80
C SER A 43 2.27 8.41 -5.68
N VAL A 44 2.13 7.22 -5.09
CA VAL A 44 2.14 5.95 -5.82
C VAL A 44 0.92 5.12 -5.44
N ALA A 45 0.23 4.59 -6.44
CA ALA A 45 -0.82 3.58 -6.31
C ALA A 45 -0.39 2.27 -6.98
N VAL A 46 -1.02 1.17 -6.56
CA VAL A 46 -0.74 -0.17 -7.05
C VAL A 46 -2.04 -0.84 -7.48
N ALA A 47 -2.13 -1.29 -8.72
CA ALA A 47 -3.30 -2.00 -9.25
C ALA A 47 -2.95 -2.75 -10.54
N ASP A 48 -3.65 -3.85 -10.85
CA ASP A 48 -3.59 -4.49 -12.16
C ASP A 48 -4.42 -3.68 -13.14
N VAL A 49 -3.76 -2.78 -13.89
CA VAL A 49 -4.47 -1.89 -14.83
C VAL A 49 -4.54 -2.43 -16.25
N ASN A 50 -3.81 -3.50 -16.55
CA ASN A 50 -3.81 -4.11 -17.87
C ASN A 50 -4.55 -5.46 -17.93
N GLY A 51 -5.02 -5.97 -16.79
CA GLY A 51 -5.79 -7.21 -16.69
C GLY A 51 -4.95 -8.48 -16.83
N ASP A 52 -3.62 -8.42 -16.59
CA ASP A 52 -2.73 -9.57 -16.72
C ASP A 52 -2.54 -10.36 -15.41
N GLY A 53 -3.21 -9.93 -14.33
CA GLY A 53 -3.15 -10.52 -13.00
C GLY A 53 -1.94 -10.09 -12.17
N ARG A 54 -1.18 -9.09 -12.61
CA ARG A 54 -0.01 -8.56 -11.91
C ARG A 54 -0.26 -7.11 -11.52
N LEU A 55 0.24 -6.74 -10.37
CA LEU A 55 0.06 -5.38 -9.87
C LEU A 55 1.06 -4.43 -10.55
N ASP A 56 0.53 -3.42 -11.24
CA ASP A 56 1.26 -2.34 -11.89
C ASP A 56 1.44 -1.16 -10.93
N LEU A 57 2.36 -0.23 -11.26
CA LEU A 57 2.61 0.97 -10.46
C LEU A 57 2.11 2.21 -11.18
N ILE A 58 1.42 3.09 -10.47
CA ILE A 58 0.93 4.36 -10.96
C ILE A 58 1.51 5.49 -10.11
N SER A 59 2.26 6.41 -10.71
CA SER A 59 2.87 7.56 -10.05
C SER A 59 2.17 8.85 -10.42
N ALA A 60 1.80 9.67 -9.43
CA ALA A 60 1.35 11.04 -9.66
C ALA A 60 2.56 11.98 -9.60
N ASN A 61 2.86 12.65 -10.71
CA ASN A 61 4.06 13.45 -10.90
C ASN A 61 3.69 14.94 -10.84
N ASN A 62 3.79 15.51 -9.65
CA ASN A 62 3.29 16.85 -9.32
C ASN A 62 3.88 17.96 -10.20
N LEU A 63 5.20 17.92 -10.45
CA LEU A 63 5.89 18.95 -11.23
C LEU A 63 5.77 18.74 -12.75
N ALA A 64 5.22 17.60 -13.19
CA ALA A 64 5.05 17.28 -14.60
C ALA A 64 3.59 17.35 -15.07
N ASP A 65 2.62 17.56 -14.18
CA ASP A 65 1.18 17.54 -14.45
C ASP A 65 0.73 16.21 -15.11
N THR A 66 1.34 15.08 -14.72
CA THR A 66 1.09 13.78 -15.33
C THR A 66 0.95 12.65 -14.32
N LEU A 67 0.33 11.54 -14.76
CA LEU A 67 0.53 10.23 -14.14
C LEU A 67 1.47 9.39 -15.02
N THR A 68 2.34 8.61 -14.41
CA THR A 68 3.12 7.57 -15.10
C THR A 68 2.57 6.21 -14.72
N VAL A 69 2.26 5.38 -15.70
CA VAL A 69 1.89 3.97 -15.50
C VAL A 69 3.08 3.09 -15.87
N LEU A 70 3.49 2.21 -14.96
CA LEU A 70 4.57 1.26 -15.14
C LEU A 70 4.00 -0.15 -15.02
N THR A 71 4.01 -0.92 -16.12
CA THR A 71 3.51 -2.30 -16.11
C THR A 71 4.54 -3.28 -15.58
N ASN A 72 4.05 -4.20 -14.76
CA ASN A 72 4.84 -5.24 -14.10
C ASN A 72 5.03 -6.46 -15.04
N ASN A 73 6.27 -6.88 -15.24
CA ASN A 73 6.57 -8.07 -16.05
C ASN A 73 6.53 -9.40 -15.26
N GLY A 74 6.18 -9.36 -13.96
CA GLY A 74 6.11 -10.52 -13.07
C GLY A 74 7.46 -11.06 -12.58
N ALA A 75 8.58 -10.47 -13.01
CA ALA A 75 9.93 -10.84 -12.59
C ALA A 75 10.61 -9.72 -11.79
N GLY A 76 9.82 -8.77 -11.29
CA GLY A 76 10.30 -7.59 -10.55
C GLY A 76 10.87 -6.50 -11.45
N GLY A 77 10.57 -6.52 -12.73
CA GLY A 77 10.87 -5.44 -13.67
C GLY A 77 9.60 -4.69 -14.05
N PHE A 78 9.71 -3.37 -14.21
CA PHE A 78 8.61 -2.48 -14.57
C PHE A 78 8.96 -1.74 -15.86
N GLY A 79 8.05 -1.79 -16.84
CA GLY A 79 8.16 -1.07 -18.11
C GLY A 79 7.25 0.15 -18.13
N SER A 80 7.69 1.25 -18.76
CA SER A 80 6.82 2.40 -18.99
C SER A 80 5.74 2.04 -20.02
N ASN A 81 4.48 2.10 -19.60
CA ASN A 81 3.33 1.85 -20.47
C ASN A 81 2.70 3.15 -20.97
N ALA A 82 2.44 4.10 -20.06
CA ALA A 82 1.75 5.33 -20.41
C ALA A 82 2.22 6.51 -19.57
N THR A 83 2.13 7.70 -20.18
CA THR A 83 2.15 8.98 -19.49
C THR A 83 0.82 9.66 -19.77
N LEU A 84 0.04 9.91 -18.71
CA LEU A 84 -1.32 10.45 -18.80
C LEU A 84 -1.31 11.90 -18.31
N ILE A 85 -1.89 12.80 -19.09
CA ILE A 85 -2.04 14.21 -18.71
C ILE A 85 -3.25 14.34 -17.78
N VAL A 86 -3.06 15.04 -16.65
CA VAL A 86 -4.09 15.33 -15.66
C VAL A 86 -4.16 16.83 -15.36
N GLY A 87 -4.90 17.24 -14.34
CA GLY A 87 -4.90 18.62 -13.89
C GLY A 87 -3.57 19.05 -13.27
N SER A 88 -3.36 20.35 -13.10
CA SER A 88 -2.09 20.87 -12.59
C SER A 88 -1.86 20.52 -11.14
N GLY A 89 -0.63 20.08 -10.83
CA GLY A 89 -0.17 19.67 -9.51
C GLY A 89 -0.84 18.38 -9.02
N PRO A 90 -0.74 17.24 -9.74
CA PRO A 90 -1.25 15.96 -9.25
C PRO A 90 -0.51 15.52 -7.98
N TYR A 91 -1.20 15.50 -6.85
CA TYR A 91 -0.61 15.26 -5.53
C TYR A 91 -0.89 13.86 -4.98
N ALA A 92 -2.08 13.31 -5.27
CA ALA A 92 -2.47 11.98 -4.85
C ALA A 92 -3.17 11.24 -5.99
N VAL A 93 -2.93 9.93 -6.10
CA VAL A 93 -3.62 9.05 -7.04
C VAL A 93 -4.12 7.80 -6.33
N VAL A 94 -5.34 7.38 -6.65
CA VAL A 94 -5.91 6.09 -6.25
C VAL A 94 -6.39 5.34 -7.47
N ALA A 95 -6.37 4.00 -7.37
CA ALA A 95 -6.87 3.10 -8.40
C ALA A 95 -8.05 2.31 -7.85
N VAL A 96 -9.22 2.44 -8.46
CA VAL A 96 -10.47 1.80 -8.02
C VAL A 96 -11.46 1.71 -9.16
N ASP A 97 -12.21 0.62 -9.25
CA ASP A 97 -13.33 0.48 -10.20
C ASP A 97 -14.49 1.37 -9.75
N ILE A 98 -14.68 2.52 -10.44
CA ILE A 98 -15.74 3.49 -10.12
C ILE A 98 -16.98 3.34 -11.00
N ASN A 99 -16.90 2.57 -12.07
CA ASN A 99 -17.99 2.41 -13.04
C ASN A 99 -18.63 1.02 -12.98
N GLY A 100 -18.07 0.09 -12.20
CA GLY A 100 -18.57 -1.26 -11.99
C GLY A 100 -18.23 -2.24 -13.13
N ASP A 101 -17.19 -1.94 -13.95
CA ASP A 101 -16.80 -2.79 -15.09
C ASP A 101 -15.70 -3.83 -14.71
N GLY A 102 -15.28 -3.85 -13.46
CA GLY A 102 -14.29 -4.76 -12.92
C GLY A 102 -12.83 -4.35 -13.18
N LYS A 103 -12.58 -3.15 -13.70
CA LYS A 103 -11.24 -2.64 -14.01
C LYS A 103 -10.92 -1.44 -13.14
N PRO A 104 -9.72 -1.35 -12.55
CA PRO A 104 -9.37 -0.20 -11.74
C PRO A 104 -9.18 1.05 -12.60
N ASP A 105 -10.02 2.06 -12.37
CA ASP A 105 -9.92 3.41 -12.90
C ASP A 105 -8.94 4.24 -12.05
N LEU A 106 -8.44 5.36 -12.57
CA LEU A 106 -7.53 6.24 -11.84
C LEU A 106 -8.21 7.56 -11.47
N ILE A 107 -8.09 7.92 -10.20
CA ILE A 107 -8.56 9.20 -9.68
C ILE A 107 -7.37 9.96 -9.13
N CYS A 108 -7.17 11.19 -9.60
CA CYS A 108 -6.05 12.03 -9.22
C CYS A 108 -6.52 13.34 -8.60
N ALA A 109 -5.98 13.70 -7.44
CA ALA A 109 -6.18 15.00 -6.81
C ALA A 109 -5.16 16.00 -7.36
N ASN A 110 -5.64 17.05 -8.03
CA ASN A 110 -4.81 18.09 -8.67
C ASN A 110 -4.81 19.34 -7.80
N ASN A 111 -3.77 19.50 -6.99
CA ASN A 111 -3.79 20.49 -5.92
C ASN A 111 -3.80 21.93 -6.41
N LEU A 112 -3.09 22.23 -7.49
CA LEU A 112 -3.03 23.58 -8.07
C LEU A 112 -4.26 23.88 -8.93
N ALA A 113 -4.90 22.87 -9.51
CA ALA A 113 -6.12 23.03 -10.29
C ALA A 113 -7.40 23.06 -9.43
N ASN A 114 -7.36 22.67 -8.16
CA ASN A 114 -8.52 22.53 -7.27
C ASN A 114 -9.57 21.54 -7.80
N THR A 115 -9.11 20.46 -8.42
CA THR A 115 -9.97 19.45 -9.06
C THR A 115 -9.53 18.03 -8.74
N LEU A 116 -10.43 17.08 -8.98
CA LEU A 116 -10.07 15.69 -9.20
C LEU A 116 -10.17 15.38 -10.69
N THR A 117 -9.19 14.64 -11.24
CA THR A 117 -9.29 14.05 -12.58
C THR A 117 -9.68 12.58 -12.41
N VAL A 118 -10.66 12.13 -13.17
CA VAL A 118 -11.09 10.74 -13.27
C VAL A 118 -10.72 10.22 -14.65
N LEU A 119 -10.02 9.09 -14.72
CA LEU A 119 -9.60 8.44 -15.96
C LEU A 119 -10.11 6.99 -15.94
N THR A 120 -11.06 6.64 -16.83
CA THR A 120 -11.54 5.27 -16.89
C THR A 120 -10.63 4.36 -17.68
N ASN A 121 -10.47 3.16 -17.17
CA ASN A 121 -9.62 2.11 -17.71
C ASN A 121 -10.36 1.27 -18.74
N ASN A 122 -9.77 1.05 -19.91
CA ASN A 122 -10.32 0.15 -20.92
C ASN A 122 -9.98 -1.34 -20.71
N GLY A 123 -9.18 -1.65 -19.66
CA GLY A 123 -8.77 -3.00 -19.30
C GLY A 123 -7.53 -3.53 -20.03
N ASN A 124 -6.91 -2.73 -20.89
CA ASN A 124 -5.67 -3.06 -21.59
C ASN A 124 -4.56 -2.04 -21.27
N GLY A 125 -4.65 -1.37 -20.12
CA GLY A 125 -3.72 -0.31 -19.71
C GLY A 125 -3.88 1.01 -20.47
N GLY A 126 -4.98 1.18 -21.22
CA GLY A 126 -5.36 2.45 -21.86
C GLY A 126 -6.41 3.17 -21.03
N PHE A 127 -6.26 4.48 -20.88
CA PHE A 127 -7.14 5.34 -20.08
C PHE A 127 -7.76 6.43 -20.95
N GLY A 128 -9.07 6.62 -20.80
CA GLY A 128 -9.80 7.71 -21.44
C GLY A 128 -9.90 8.94 -20.52
N PRO A 129 -9.99 10.16 -21.10
CA PRO A 129 -10.32 11.33 -20.31
C PRO A 129 -11.81 11.28 -19.98
N ASN A 130 -12.18 11.27 -18.72
CA ASN A 130 -13.57 11.09 -18.37
C ASN A 130 -14.22 12.25 -17.66
N ALA A 131 -13.65 12.70 -16.54
CA ALA A 131 -14.26 13.78 -15.79
C ALA A 131 -13.20 14.63 -15.08
N THR A 132 -13.49 15.92 -15.00
CA THR A 132 -12.85 16.85 -14.09
C THR A 132 -13.89 17.29 -13.08
N LEU A 133 -13.65 17.00 -11.79
CA LEU A 133 -14.58 17.26 -10.69
C LEU A 133 -14.02 18.40 -9.83
N ASN A 134 -14.83 19.44 -9.62
CA ASN A 134 -14.45 20.55 -8.74
C ASN A 134 -14.54 20.11 -7.27
N VAL A 135 -13.52 20.46 -6.49
CA VAL A 135 -13.45 20.25 -5.04
C VAL A 135 -13.01 21.51 -4.32
N GLY A 136 -12.73 21.45 -3.03
CA GLY A 136 -12.19 22.60 -2.31
C GLY A 136 -10.76 22.95 -2.74
N SER A 137 -10.24 24.09 -2.27
CA SER A 137 -8.92 24.56 -2.66
C SER A 137 -7.79 23.68 -2.12
N TYR A 138 -6.76 23.49 -2.94
CA TYR A 138 -5.58 22.69 -2.67
C TYR A 138 -5.92 21.25 -2.20
N PRO A 139 -6.61 20.43 -3.03
CA PRO A 139 -6.82 19.03 -2.72
C PRO A 139 -5.48 18.27 -2.75
N VAL A 140 -5.08 17.70 -1.61
CA VAL A 140 -3.80 16.99 -1.46
C VAL A 140 -3.98 15.50 -1.24
N PHE A 141 -5.21 15.04 -1.03
CA PHE A 141 -5.50 13.62 -0.84
C PHE A 141 -6.87 13.27 -1.38
N VAL A 142 -7.02 12.03 -1.85
CA VAL A 142 -8.30 11.46 -2.26
C VAL A 142 -8.37 10.00 -1.83
N VAL A 143 -9.52 9.60 -1.31
CA VAL A 143 -9.86 8.19 -1.07
C VAL A 143 -11.16 7.85 -1.77
N ALA A 144 -11.33 6.56 -2.08
CA ALA A 144 -12.55 6.01 -2.60
C ALA A 144 -13.16 5.04 -1.59
N ALA A 145 -14.41 5.27 -1.18
CA ALA A 145 -15.13 4.43 -0.23
C ALA A 145 -16.64 4.60 -0.40
N ASP A 146 -17.40 3.52 -0.28
CA ASP A 146 -18.85 3.59 -0.18
C ASP A 146 -19.22 4.20 1.18
N VAL A 147 -19.67 5.46 1.16
CA VAL A 147 -20.05 6.18 2.37
C VAL A 147 -21.57 6.39 2.50
N ASN A 148 -22.33 6.03 1.46
CA ASN A 148 -23.79 6.14 1.47
C ASN A 148 -24.51 4.79 1.56
N GLY A 149 -23.77 3.65 1.48
CA GLY A 149 -24.28 2.30 1.62
C GLY A 149 -24.92 1.75 0.34
N ASP A 150 -24.62 2.33 -0.83
CA ASP A 150 -25.20 1.89 -2.12
C ASP A 150 -24.34 0.87 -2.87
N GLY A 151 -23.20 0.49 -2.28
CA GLY A 151 -22.26 -0.49 -2.82
C GLY A 151 -21.30 0.07 -3.87
N LYS A 152 -21.28 1.38 -4.10
CA LYS A 152 -20.41 2.05 -5.08
C LYS A 152 -19.38 2.91 -4.37
N PRO A 153 -18.12 2.95 -4.83
CA PRO A 153 -17.13 3.79 -4.20
C PRO A 153 -17.37 5.28 -4.50
N ASP A 154 -17.66 6.06 -3.46
CA ASP A 154 -17.71 7.51 -3.49
C ASP A 154 -16.30 8.09 -3.36
N LEU A 155 -16.09 9.36 -3.72
CA LEU A 155 -14.80 10.02 -3.61
C LEU A 155 -14.81 11.05 -2.47
N ILE A 156 -13.77 11.01 -1.65
CA ILE A 156 -13.56 11.95 -0.56
C ILE A 156 -12.22 12.66 -0.77
N SER A 157 -12.23 13.98 -0.95
CA SER A 157 -11.04 14.80 -1.14
C SER A 157 -10.72 15.58 0.13
N ALA A 158 -9.46 15.54 0.57
CA ALA A 158 -8.94 16.41 1.62
C ALA A 158 -8.40 17.70 0.98
N ASN A 159 -9.07 18.83 1.27
CA ASN A 159 -8.78 20.12 0.68
C ASN A 159 -7.98 20.98 1.67
N ASN A 160 -6.67 20.91 1.57
CA ASN A 160 -5.74 21.52 2.53
C ASN A 160 -5.96 23.04 2.67
N GLY A 161 -6.09 23.76 1.55
CA GLY A 161 -6.27 25.21 1.55
C GLY A 161 -7.65 25.67 2.02
N ALA A 162 -8.68 24.83 1.85
CA ALA A 162 -10.05 25.16 2.29
C ALA A 162 -10.33 24.71 3.74
N SER A 163 -9.47 23.86 4.34
CA SER A 163 -9.73 23.21 5.64
C SER A 163 -11.05 22.43 5.66
N THR A 164 -11.32 21.71 4.56
CA THR A 164 -12.56 20.93 4.38
C THR A 164 -12.26 19.55 3.77
N LEU A 165 -13.24 18.65 3.92
CA LEU A 165 -13.35 17.48 3.04
C LEU A 165 -14.50 17.72 2.07
N THR A 166 -14.32 17.31 0.79
CA THR A 166 -15.41 17.25 -0.18
C THR A 166 -15.81 15.80 -0.39
N VAL A 167 -17.08 15.47 -0.24
CA VAL A 167 -17.65 14.15 -0.54
C VAL A 167 -18.40 14.24 -1.87
N LEU A 168 -18.07 13.36 -2.81
CA LEU A 168 -18.70 13.25 -4.12
C LEU A 168 -19.29 11.85 -4.27
N THR A 169 -20.62 11.74 -4.33
CA THR A 169 -21.26 10.43 -4.48
C THR A 169 -21.28 9.94 -5.90
N ASN A 170 -20.98 8.67 -6.04
CA ASN A 170 -20.92 7.96 -7.29
C ASN A 170 -22.28 7.41 -7.72
N ASN A 171 -22.70 7.67 -8.96
CA ASN A 171 -23.94 7.09 -9.52
C ASN A 171 -23.77 5.67 -10.06
N GLY A 172 -22.54 5.11 -10.02
CA GLY A 172 -22.20 3.79 -10.52
C GLY A 172 -21.96 3.69 -12.03
N SER A 173 -21.88 4.81 -12.72
CA SER A 173 -21.55 4.91 -14.14
C SER A 173 -20.39 5.87 -14.37
N GLY A 174 -19.57 6.10 -13.31
CA GLY A 174 -18.48 7.06 -13.35
C GLY A 174 -18.90 8.54 -13.29
N GLY A 175 -20.19 8.83 -13.02
CA GLY A 175 -20.70 10.18 -12.78
C GLY A 175 -20.79 10.46 -11.28
N PHE A 176 -20.41 11.68 -10.88
CA PHE A 176 -20.35 12.10 -9.49
C PHE A 176 -21.23 13.32 -9.22
N GLY A 177 -22.03 13.23 -8.12
CA GLY A 177 -22.77 14.36 -7.56
C GLY A 177 -22.01 15.00 -6.41
N SER A 178 -22.11 16.30 -6.23
CA SER A 178 -21.59 16.96 -5.03
C SER A 178 -22.53 16.73 -3.87
N ASN A 179 -22.07 16.09 -2.81
CA ASN A 179 -22.90 15.75 -1.67
C ASN A 179 -22.68 16.63 -0.46
N ALA A 180 -21.42 16.80 -0.07
CA ALA A 180 -21.12 17.51 1.16
C ALA A 180 -19.75 18.18 1.09
N THR A 181 -19.69 19.36 1.72
CA THR A 181 -18.43 19.99 2.13
C THR A 181 -18.40 19.97 3.65
N LEU A 182 -17.46 19.24 4.23
CA LEU A 182 -17.36 19.00 5.66
C LEU A 182 -16.21 19.82 6.22
N THR A 183 -16.47 20.62 7.24
CA THR A 183 -15.41 21.39 7.93
C THR A 183 -14.63 20.47 8.86
N VAL A 184 -13.30 20.53 8.79
CA VAL A 184 -12.37 19.80 9.64
C VAL A 184 -11.33 20.76 10.26
N GLY A 185 -10.32 20.23 10.94
CA GLY A 185 -9.23 21.06 11.43
C GLY A 185 -8.43 21.71 10.30
N SER A 186 -7.63 22.73 10.62
CA SER A 186 -6.88 23.51 9.63
C SER A 186 -5.83 22.66 8.91
N GLY A 187 -5.86 22.71 7.58
CA GLY A 187 -4.93 22.04 6.70
C GLY A 187 -5.05 20.52 6.70
N PRO A 188 -6.20 19.93 6.33
CA PRO A 188 -6.32 18.48 6.17
C PRO A 188 -5.37 17.98 5.10
N TYR A 189 -4.50 17.04 5.45
CA TYR A 189 -3.46 16.51 4.57
C TYR A 189 -3.73 15.07 4.13
N ALA A 190 -4.41 14.32 4.98
CA ALA A 190 -4.85 12.96 4.67
C ALA A 190 -6.26 12.72 5.22
N VAL A 191 -6.96 11.79 4.62
CA VAL A 191 -8.25 11.29 5.11
C VAL A 191 -8.31 9.78 4.96
N VAL A 192 -8.86 9.09 5.94
CA VAL A 192 -9.19 7.67 5.87
C VAL A 192 -10.67 7.46 6.12
N ALA A 193 -11.26 6.49 5.41
CA ALA A 193 -12.65 6.07 5.58
C ALA A 193 -12.68 4.69 6.26
N ALA A 194 -13.11 4.64 7.54
CA ALA A 194 -13.07 3.44 8.36
C ALA A 194 -14.23 3.43 9.38
N ASP A 195 -14.80 2.27 9.65
CA ASP A 195 -15.79 2.11 10.72
C ASP A 195 -15.07 2.09 12.08
N VAL A 196 -15.03 3.25 12.75
CA VAL A 196 -14.32 3.36 14.03
C VAL A 196 -15.25 3.27 15.23
N ASN A 197 -16.57 3.25 15.01
CA ASN A 197 -17.56 3.14 16.07
C ASN A 197 -18.25 1.77 16.12
N GLY A 198 -18.00 0.88 15.13
CA GLY A 198 -18.52 -0.47 15.07
C GLY A 198 -19.99 -0.55 14.61
N ASP A 199 -20.50 0.48 13.90
CA ASP A 199 -21.88 0.51 13.41
C ASP A 199 -22.05 -0.01 11.97
N GLY A 200 -20.98 -0.46 11.35
CA GLY A 200 -20.93 -1.00 10.00
C GLY A 200 -20.85 0.07 8.90
N LYS A 201 -20.73 1.34 9.25
CA LYS A 201 -20.65 2.45 8.31
C LYS A 201 -19.26 3.08 8.35
N ARG A 202 -18.78 3.55 7.21
CA ARG A 202 -17.44 4.16 7.13
C ARG A 202 -17.49 5.60 7.62
N ASP A 203 -16.85 5.86 8.75
CA ASP A 203 -16.58 7.19 9.28
C ASP A 203 -15.39 7.83 8.53
N LEU A 204 -15.22 9.15 8.64
CA LEU A 204 -14.09 9.86 8.05
C LEU A 204 -13.18 10.40 9.15
N ILE A 205 -11.88 10.13 9.01
CA ILE A 205 -10.85 10.62 9.91
C ILE A 205 -9.84 11.46 9.11
N SER A 206 -9.73 12.75 9.43
CA SER A 206 -8.85 13.69 8.76
C SER A 206 -7.64 14.03 9.62
N ALA A 207 -6.43 13.95 9.04
CA ALA A 207 -5.20 14.46 9.66
C ALA A 207 -5.01 15.93 9.29
N ASN A 208 -5.00 16.81 10.27
CA ASN A 208 -5.02 18.26 10.09
C ASN A 208 -3.66 18.87 10.44
N TYR A 209 -2.85 19.11 9.42
CA TYR A 209 -1.44 19.49 9.53
C TYR A 209 -1.20 20.73 10.41
N TYR A 210 -1.91 21.83 10.11
CA TYR A 210 -1.72 23.09 10.85
C TYR A 210 -2.39 23.09 12.22
N ALA A 211 -3.44 22.28 12.41
CA ALA A 211 -4.14 22.17 13.69
C ALA A 211 -3.46 21.21 14.67
N ASN A 212 -2.54 20.34 14.20
CA ASN A 212 -1.93 19.28 15.02
C ASN A 212 -2.97 18.32 15.63
N THR A 213 -4.01 17.99 14.87
CA THR A 213 -5.13 17.18 15.34
C THR A 213 -5.56 16.16 14.28
N LEU A 214 -6.30 15.13 14.74
CA LEU A 214 -7.21 14.40 13.87
C LEU A 214 -8.65 14.89 14.14
N THR A 215 -9.46 14.99 13.07
CA THR A 215 -10.92 15.17 13.18
C THR A 215 -11.61 13.86 12.83
N VAL A 216 -12.50 13.39 13.69
CA VAL A 216 -13.33 12.21 13.46
C VAL A 216 -14.75 12.68 13.16
N LEU A 217 -15.30 12.26 12.01
CA LEU A 217 -16.65 12.54 11.56
C LEU A 217 -17.40 11.21 11.42
N THR A 218 -18.45 11.01 12.21
CA THR A 218 -19.26 9.78 12.15
C THR A 218 -20.30 9.83 11.04
N ASN A 219 -20.43 8.71 10.34
CA ASN A 219 -21.34 8.54 9.21
C ASN A 219 -22.73 8.05 9.68
N ASN A 220 -23.80 8.66 9.18
CA ASN A 220 -25.16 8.21 9.44
C ASN A 220 -25.65 7.07 8.52
N GLY A 221 -24.81 6.66 7.54
CA GLY A 221 -25.11 5.61 6.57
C GLY A 221 -25.89 6.07 5.34
N SER A 222 -26.09 7.37 5.17
CA SER A 222 -26.74 7.97 3.99
C SER A 222 -25.85 9.06 3.37
N GLY A 223 -24.54 9.02 3.62
CA GLY A 223 -23.59 10.04 3.19
C GLY A 223 -23.66 11.34 4.00
N GLY A 224 -24.36 11.37 5.12
CA GLY A 224 -24.38 12.48 6.07
C GLY A 224 -23.38 12.23 7.21
N PHE A 225 -22.58 13.23 7.56
CA PHE A 225 -21.56 13.13 8.58
C PHE A 225 -21.79 14.10 9.73
N GLY A 226 -21.68 13.57 10.97
CA GLY A 226 -21.71 14.34 12.19
C GLY A 226 -20.31 14.48 12.81
N PHE A 227 -20.03 15.63 13.44
CA PHE A 227 -18.80 15.79 14.20
C PHE A 227 -18.81 14.86 15.43
N ASN A 228 -17.75 14.08 15.60
CA ASN A 228 -17.59 13.21 16.77
C ASN A 228 -16.49 13.69 17.71
N ALA A 229 -15.27 13.88 17.19
CA ALA A 229 -14.14 14.22 18.05
C ALA A 229 -13.04 15.01 17.32
N THR A 230 -12.30 15.79 18.09
CA THR A 230 -10.97 16.30 17.72
C THR A 230 -9.95 15.66 18.67
N LEU A 231 -8.97 14.96 18.11
CA LEU A 231 -7.95 14.23 18.83
C LEU A 231 -6.61 14.95 18.67
N ALA A 232 -5.96 15.29 19.78
CA ALA A 232 -4.62 15.87 19.75
C ALA A 232 -3.58 14.81 19.38
N VAL A 233 -2.66 15.15 18.46
CA VAL A 233 -1.54 14.30 18.04
C VAL A 233 -0.23 15.10 18.05
N GLY A 234 0.84 14.54 17.53
CA GLY A 234 2.10 15.27 17.36
C GLY A 234 1.98 16.40 16.33
N SER A 235 3.03 17.22 16.23
CA SER A 235 3.02 18.37 15.33
C SER A 235 3.09 17.95 13.86
N GLY A 236 2.26 18.59 13.03
CA GLY A 236 2.25 18.42 11.58
C GLY A 236 1.85 17.03 11.14
N PRO A 237 0.65 16.50 11.50
CA PRO A 237 0.20 15.21 11.02
C PRO A 237 -0.02 15.24 9.51
N LEU A 238 0.69 14.36 8.76
CA LEU A 238 0.61 14.24 7.30
C LEU A 238 -0.11 12.98 6.83
N ALA A 239 -0.06 11.91 7.61
CA ALA A 239 -0.73 10.66 7.26
C ALA A 239 -1.50 10.10 8.46
N VAL A 240 -2.60 9.43 8.18
CA VAL A 240 -3.39 8.68 9.16
C VAL A 240 -3.85 7.37 8.55
N VAL A 241 -3.76 6.29 9.33
CA VAL A 241 -4.29 4.97 8.98
C VAL A 241 -5.17 4.44 10.11
N ALA A 242 -6.10 3.54 9.77
CA ALA A 242 -6.95 2.86 10.72
C ALA A 242 -6.73 1.35 10.62
N THR A 243 -6.29 0.71 11.71
CA THR A 243 -6.05 -0.73 11.78
C THR A 243 -6.09 -1.20 13.23
N ASP A 244 -6.45 -2.46 13.45
CA ASP A 244 -6.37 -3.09 14.77
C ASP A 244 -4.91 -3.45 15.08
N VAL A 245 -4.26 -2.68 15.96
CA VAL A 245 -2.86 -2.93 16.32
C VAL A 245 -2.71 -3.74 17.61
N ASN A 246 -3.78 -3.90 18.38
CA ASN A 246 -3.74 -4.56 19.68
C ASN A 246 -4.45 -5.93 19.71
N GLY A 247 -5.11 -6.32 18.61
CA GLY A 247 -5.79 -7.61 18.45
C GLY A 247 -7.15 -7.67 19.14
N ASP A 248 -7.78 -6.53 19.44
CA ASP A 248 -9.08 -6.48 20.12
C ASP A 248 -10.28 -6.44 19.17
N GLY A 249 -10.03 -6.46 17.86
CA GLY A 249 -11.03 -6.44 16.80
C GLY A 249 -11.59 -5.06 16.48
N ARG A 250 -11.00 -3.99 17.01
CA ARG A 250 -11.41 -2.59 16.78
C ARG A 250 -10.33 -1.84 16.03
N LEU A 251 -10.74 -0.91 15.17
CA LEU A 251 -9.77 -0.12 14.41
C LEU A 251 -9.20 0.99 15.28
N ASP A 252 -7.90 0.94 15.54
CA ASP A 252 -7.11 1.98 16.16
C ASP A 252 -6.67 3.00 15.10
N LEU A 253 -6.27 4.21 15.52
CA LEU A 253 -5.73 5.22 14.62
C LEU A 253 -4.24 5.40 14.84
N ILE A 254 -3.48 5.44 13.75
CA ILE A 254 -2.06 5.76 13.78
C ILE A 254 -1.83 6.97 12.90
N CYS A 255 -1.12 7.96 13.43
CA CYS A 255 -0.85 9.22 12.78
C CYS A 255 0.66 9.46 12.65
N ALA A 256 1.13 9.84 11.46
CA ALA A 256 2.50 10.24 11.21
C ALA A 256 2.67 11.75 11.42
N ASN A 257 3.48 12.15 12.39
CA ASN A 257 3.69 13.53 12.81
C ASN A 257 5.01 14.04 12.25
N TYR A 258 4.95 14.72 11.12
CA TYR A 258 6.12 15.23 10.39
C TYR A 258 6.99 16.17 11.25
N GLY A 259 6.36 17.08 12.00
CA GLY A 259 7.07 18.10 12.78
C GLY A 259 7.78 17.58 14.03
N THR A 260 7.53 16.33 14.46
CA THR A 260 8.11 15.75 15.69
C THR A 260 8.86 14.45 15.46
N ASN A 261 8.99 13.96 14.24
CA ASN A 261 9.64 12.67 13.90
C ASN A 261 9.03 11.48 14.66
N THR A 262 7.71 11.48 14.81
CA THR A 262 7.01 10.46 15.60
C THR A 262 5.78 9.93 14.90
N LEU A 263 5.36 8.74 15.31
CA LEU A 263 4.02 8.24 15.07
C LEU A 263 3.24 8.28 16.39
N THR A 264 1.97 8.70 16.34
CA THR A 264 1.05 8.61 17.48
C THR A 264 0.08 7.46 17.25
N VAL A 265 0.00 6.52 18.18
CA VAL A 265 -0.97 5.42 18.18
C VAL A 265 -2.08 5.76 19.17
N LEU A 266 -3.32 5.75 18.70
CA LEU A 266 -4.53 6.06 19.46
C LEU A 266 -5.41 4.82 19.51
N THR A 267 -5.51 4.17 20.68
CA THR A 267 -6.32 2.95 20.81
C THR A 267 -7.81 3.27 20.95
N ASN A 268 -8.63 2.49 20.26
CA ASN A 268 -10.07 2.65 20.18
C ASN A 268 -10.80 1.79 21.24
N ASN A 269 -11.76 2.37 21.94
CA ASN A 269 -12.59 1.62 22.89
C ASN A 269 -13.81 0.94 22.26
N GLY A 270 -13.98 1.04 20.93
CA GLY A 270 -15.09 0.45 20.17
C GLY A 270 -16.34 1.30 20.04
N SER A 271 -16.34 2.54 20.55
CA SER A 271 -17.43 3.49 20.38
C SER A 271 -16.96 4.79 19.71
N GLY A 272 -15.89 4.72 18.92
CA GLY A 272 -15.29 5.89 18.28
C GLY A 272 -14.60 6.86 19.26
N ARG A 273 -14.30 6.38 20.47
CA ARG A 273 -13.54 7.14 21.45
C ARG A 273 -12.14 6.56 21.58
N PHE A 274 -11.17 7.42 21.46
CA PHE A 274 -9.77 7.06 21.44
C PHE A 274 -9.10 7.48 22.74
N GLY A 275 -8.39 6.54 23.36
CA GLY A 275 -7.63 6.76 24.59
C GLY A 275 -6.16 6.39 24.38
N SER A 276 -5.38 6.45 25.42
CA SER A 276 -4.00 5.97 25.55
C SER A 276 -3.11 6.16 24.32
N ASN A 277 -2.37 7.25 24.30
CA ASN A 277 -1.47 7.57 23.20
C ASN A 277 -0.10 6.97 23.44
N VAL A 278 0.33 6.07 22.56
CA VAL A 278 1.72 5.67 22.46
C VAL A 278 2.39 6.52 21.40
N THR A 279 3.55 7.08 21.72
CA THR A 279 4.37 7.82 20.77
C THR A 279 5.57 6.97 20.40
N LEU A 280 5.74 6.72 19.09
CA LEU A 280 6.83 5.94 18.53
C LEU A 280 7.77 6.89 17.79
N THR A 281 9.08 6.75 17.99
CA THR A 281 10.08 7.56 17.29
C THR A 281 10.46 6.87 15.98
N VAL A 282 10.55 7.62 14.89
CA VAL A 282 11.03 7.17 13.58
C VAL A 282 12.33 7.88 13.19
N SER A 283 13.00 7.42 12.14
CA SER A 283 14.35 7.86 11.79
C SER A 283 14.43 9.27 11.17
N GLY A 284 13.29 9.90 10.87
CA GLY A 284 13.24 11.22 10.22
C GLY A 284 11.84 11.78 10.19
N LEU A 285 11.62 12.77 9.34
CA LEU A 285 10.34 13.47 9.16
C LEU A 285 9.33 12.53 8.44
N PRO A 286 8.38 11.86 9.14
CA PRO A 286 7.47 10.90 8.52
C PRO A 286 6.46 11.63 7.63
N HIS A 287 6.52 11.39 6.32
CA HIS A 287 5.64 12.01 5.33
C HIS A 287 4.46 11.12 4.97
N ALA A 288 4.71 9.82 4.81
CA ALA A 288 3.69 8.83 4.51
C ALA A 288 3.86 7.60 5.41
N MET A 289 2.79 6.81 5.52
CA MET A 289 2.78 5.59 6.31
C MET A 289 1.82 4.57 5.69
N VAL A 290 2.23 3.30 5.74
CA VAL A 290 1.37 2.15 5.43
C VAL A 290 1.41 1.14 6.55
N VAL A 291 0.41 0.26 6.57
CA VAL A 291 0.34 -0.89 7.46
C VAL A 291 0.35 -2.17 6.63
N ALA A 292 1.18 -3.11 7.01
CA ALA A 292 1.31 -4.41 6.35
C ALA A 292 1.94 -5.43 7.29
N ASP A 293 1.62 -6.70 7.15
CA ASP A 293 2.34 -7.78 7.80
C ASP A 293 3.63 -8.04 7.01
N ILE A 294 4.70 -7.31 7.38
CA ILE A 294 5.97 -7.35 6.64
C ILE A 294 6.83 -8.56 7.02
N ASN A 295 6.58 -9.15 8.18
CA ASN A 295 7.34 -10.27 8.71
C ASN A 295 6.61 -11.62 8.59
N GLY A 296 5.34 -11.64 8.14
CA GLY A 296 4.54 -12.84 7.94
C GLY A 296 4.01 -13.45 9.24
N ASP A 297 3.93 -12.69 10.35
CA ASP A 297 3.46 -13.21 11.65
C ASP A 297 1.95 -13.01 11.88
N GLY A 298 1.24 -12.47 10.91
CA GLY A 298 -0.21 -12.24 10.94
C GLY A 298 -0.63 -10.95 11.64
N LYS A 299 0.32 -10.09 12.02
CA LYS A 299 0.04 -8.82 12.69
C LYS A 299 0.44 -7.66 11.79
N MET A 300 -0.30 -6.57 11.87
CA MET A 300 -0.03 -5.39 11.05
C MET A 300 1.11 -4.59 11.64
N ASP A 301 2.23 -4.51 10.89
CA ASP A 301 3.39 -3.70 11.19
C ASP A 301 3.20 -2.27 10.63
N LEU A 302 3.98 -1.31 11.13
CA LEU A 302 3.96 0.07 10.65
C LEU A 302 5.20 0.36 9.83
N ILE A 303 5.02 0.89 8.64
CA ILE A 303 6.10 1.32 7.77
C ILE A 303 5.93 2.80 7.48
N SER A 304 6.93 3.62 7.84
CA SER A 304 6.93 5.06 7.66
C SER A 304 7.96 5.48 6.62
N ALA A 305 7.55 6.27 5.63
CA ALA A 305 8.45 6.94 4.71
C ALA A 305 8.90 8.27 5.32
N ASN A 306 10.21 8.41 5.54
CA ASN A 306 10.78 9.53 6.25
C ASN A 306 11.51 10.44 5.27
N PHE A 307 10.97 11.63 5.09
CA PHE A 307 11.56 12.69 4.31
C PHE A 307 12.93 13.09 4.85
N SER A 308 13.86 13.36 3.98
CA SER A 308 15.18 13.89 4.31
C SER A 308 15.47 15.15 3.53
N VAL A 309 16.30 16.02 4.12
CA VAL A 309 16.74 17.24 3.45
C VAL A 309 17.95 16.91 2.58
N TYR A 310 17.92 17.35 1.32
CA TYR A 310 19.03 17.23 0.39
C TYR A 310 20.38 17.62 1.06
N PRO A 311 21.50 16.87 0.88
CA PRO A 311 21.68 15.78 -0.08
C PRO A 311 21.43 14.37 0.46
N ASN A 312 20.82 14.21 1.62
CA ASN A 312 20.66 12.90 2.27
C ASN A 312 19.52 12.09 1.61
N ALA A 313 19.77 10.80 1.41
CA ALA A 313 18.72 9.86 0.98
C ALA A 313 17.60 9.80 2.02
N GLY A 314 16.36 9.59 1.54
CA GLY A 314 15.24 9.28 2.41
C GLY A 314 15.33 7.87 2.96
N THR A 315 14.51 7.57 3.96
CA THR A 315 14.50 6.27 4.61
C THR A 315 13.08 5.75 4.79
N LEU A 316 12.94 4.44 4.88
CA LEU A 316 11.78 3.80 5.46
C LEU A 316 12.14 3.32 6.87
N THR A 317 11.27 3.54 7.85
CA THR A 317 11.35 2.90 9.17
C THR A 317 10.28 1.83 9.25
N VAL A 318 10.69 0.59 9.56
CA VAL A 318 9.79 -0.54 9.80
C VAL A 318 9.70 -0.78 11.30
N LEU A 319 8.51 -0.78 11.85
CA LEU A 319 8.19 -1.02 13.27
C LEU A 319 7.33 -2.27 13.37
N THR A 320 7.90 -3.37 13.87
CA THR A 320 7.18 -4.64 13.98
C THR A 320 6.25 -4.65 15.20
N ASN A 321 5.02 -5.12 14.98
CA ASN A 321 3.96 -5.18 15.98
C ASN A 321 4.02 -6.52 16.77
N ASN A 322 3.97 -6.44 18.09
CA ASN A 322 3.89 -7.65 18.93
C ASN A 322 2.47 -8.23 19.07
N GLY A 323 1.46 -7.57 18.47
CA GLY A 323 0.05 -7.98 18.55
C GLY A 323 -0.70 -7.53 19.80
N THR A 324 -0.10 -6.69 20.62
CA THR A 324 -0.72 -6.11 21.83
C THR A 324 -0.60 -4.59 21.83
N GLY A 325 -0.38 -3.99 20.64
CA GLY A 325 -0.17 -2.54 20.48
C GLY A 325 1.23 -2.07 20.86
N GLY A 326 2.17 -2.98 21.14
CA GLY A 326 3.58 -2.67 21.34
C GLY A 326 4.36 -2.86 20.06
N PHE A 327 5.23 -1.92 19.74
CA PHE A 327 6.08 -1.93 18.55
C PHE A 327 7.54 -2.05 18.96
N GLY A 328 8.22 -3.05 18.40
CA GLY A 328 9.64 -3.32 18.63
C GLY A 328 10.47 -3.15 17.37
N SER A 329 11.73 -3.40 17.48
CA SER A 329 12.74 -3.55 16.43
C SER A 329 12.58 -2.62 15.22
N ASN A 330 13.26 -1.50 15.23
CA ASN A 330 13.25 -0.54 14.14
C ASN A 330 14.29 -0.94 13.11
N SER A 331 13.84 -1.34 11.94
CA SER A 331 14.71 -1.43 10.77
C SER A 331 14.60 -0.16 9.96
N VAL A 332 15.73 0.32 9.46
CA VAL A 332 15.79 1.51 8.60
C VAL A 332 16.38 1.12 7.25
N VAL A 333 15.63 1.38 6.18
CA VAL A 333 16.03 1.09 4.81
C VAL A 333 16.15 2.39 4.02
N ASN A 334 17.25 2.56 3.28
CA ASN A 334 17.42 3.74 2.43
C ASN A 334 16.59 3.62 1.15
N VAL A 335 15.98 4.73 0.75
CA VAL A 335 15.27 4.91 -0.53
C VAL A 335 15.80 6.15 -1.24
N GLY A 336 15.14 6.61 -2.30
CA GLY A 336 15.53 7.83 -2.99
C GLY A 336 15.33 9.11 -2.15
N LEU A 337 15.63 10.26 -2.75
CA LEU A 337 15.51 11.56 -2.09
C LEU A 337 14.05 11.96 -1.90
N GLN A 338 13.73 12.44 -0.70
CA GLN A 338 12.41 12.99 -0.39
C GLN A 338 11.25 12.00 -0.70
N PRO A 339 11.15 10.88 0.03
CA PRO A 339 10.04 9.96 -0.13
C PRO A 339 8.75 10.60 0.38
N PHE A 340 7.80 10.87 -0.54
CA PHE A 340 6.51 11.52 -0.23
C PHE A 340 5.38 10.53 -0.05
N SER A 341 5.46 9.38 -0.71
CA SER A 341 4.41 8.36 -0.65
C SER A 341 5.00 6.96 -0.51
N LEU A 342 4.21 6.08 0.07
CA LEU A 342 4.56 4.69 0.30
C LEU A 342 3.36 3.81 -0.03
N ALA A 343 3.61 2.70 -0.71
CA ALA A 343 2.65 1.63 -0.92
C ALA A 343 3.25 0.28 -0.50
N ALA A 344 2.37 -0.68 -0.19
CA ALA A 344 2.75 -2.03 0.20
C ALA A 344 1.86 -3.04 -0.55
N ALA A 345 2.46 -3.99 -1.25
CA ALA A 345 1.75 -5.02 -2.01
C ALA A 345 2.69 -6.18 -2.36
N ASP A 346 2.15 -7.37 -2.61
CA ASP A 346 2.90 -8.49 -3.19
C ASP A 346 2.97 -8.29 -4.72
N LEU A 347 4.10 -7.76 -5.20
CA LEU A 347 4.29 -7.40 -6.62
C LEU A 347 4.75 -8.57 -7.49
N ASN A 348 5.32 -9.60 -6.86
CA ASN A 348 5.89 -10.75 -7.56
C ASN A 348 5.07 -12.04 -7.40
N GLY A 349 4.00 -12.02 -6.58
CA GLY A 349 3.12 -13.16 -6.32
C GLY A 349 3.73 -14.22 -5.44
N ASP A 350 4.76 -13.88 -4.63
CA ASP A 350 5.44 -14.84 -3.76
C ASP A 350 4.81 -14.96 -2.36
N GLY A 351 3.81 -14.13 -2.07
CA GLY A 351 3.07 -14.08 -0.80
C GLY A 351 3.75 -13.26 0.28
N THR A 352 4.83 -12.55 -0.04
CA THR A 352 5.46 -11.56 0.85
C THR A 352 5.10 -10.15 0.41
N VAL A 353 5.13 -9.21 1.36
CA VAL A 353 4.78 -7.82 1.06
C VAL A 353 6.01 -7.06 0.60
N ASP A 354 5.94 -6.50 -0.60
CA ASP A 354 6.93 -5.58 -1.14
C ASP A 354 6.55 -4.12 -0.80
N LEU A 355 7.54 -3.24 -0.80
CA LEU A 355 7.35 -1.83 -0.50
C LEU A 355 7.71 -0.96 -1.71
N ILE A 356 6.94 0.10 -1.93
CA ILE A 356 7.16 1.03 -3.03
C ILE A 356 7.18 2.45 -2.47
N SER A 357 8.29 3.19 -2.67
CA SER A 357 8.43 4.59 -2.27
C SER A 357 8.45 5.50 -3.49
N ALA A 358 7.63 6.55 -3.47
CA ALA A 358 7.70 7.63 -4.45
C ALA A 358 8.66 8.71 -3.95
N ASN A 359 9.75 8.93 -4.69
CA ASN A 359 10.87 9.79 -4.30
C ASN A 359 10.82 11.09 -5.09
N HIS A 360 10.20 12.12 -4.53
CA HIS A 360 9.97 13.42 -5.17
C HIS A 360 11.27 14.06 -5.67
N GLY A 361 12.34 14.00 -4.87
CA GLY A 361 13.60 14.66 -5.18
C GLY A 361 14.43 14.02 -6.30
N ASP A 362 14.19 12.72 -6.57
CA ASP A 362 14.93 11.95 -7.59
C ASP A 362 14.12 11.69 -8.85
N ASN A 363 12.83 12.02 -8.88
CA ASN A 363 11.91 11.67 -9.97
C ASN A 363 11.86 10.16 -10.22
N THR A 364 11.83 9.37 -9.13
CA THR A 364 11.86 7.91 -9.19
C THR A 364 10.84 7.26 -8.25
N LEU A 365 10.51 6.00 -8.55
CA LEU A 365 10.00 5.05 -7.57
C LEU A 365 11.11 4.11 -7.14
N THR A 366 11.26 3.86 -5.82
CA THR A 366 12.07 2.77 -5.30
C THR A 366 11.16 1.60 -4.97
N VAL A 367 11.38 0.46 -5.61
CA VAL A 367 10.69 -0.80 -5.35
C VAL A 367 11.61 -1.68 -4.53
N LEU A 368 11.17 -2.06 -3.35
CA LEU A 368 11.88 -2.95 -2.43
C LEU A 368 11.13 -4.28 -2.42
N MET A 369 11.58 -5.21 -3.26
CA MET A 369 11.06 -6.58 -3.26
C MET A 369 11.63 -7.35 -2.10
N GLN A 370 10.75 -7.84 -1.24
CA GLN A 370 11.19 -8.71 -0.16
C GLN A 370 11.74 -10.01 -0.75
N THR A 371 13.02 -10.27 -0.49
CA THR A 371 13.68 -11.50 -0.96
C THR A 371 13.54 -12.58 0.08
N GLY A 372 12.33 -12.93 0.36
CA GLY A 372 11.84 -14.08 1.09
C GLY A 372 12.49 -14.49 2.39
N GLY A 373 11.77 -14.48 3.37
CA GLY A 373 11.44 -15.53 4.27
C GLY A 373 10.05 -16.08 4.03
N SER A 374 9.50 -16.08 2.83
CA SER A 374 8.27 -16.84 2.65
C SER A 374 8.58 -18.27 3.05
N LEU A 375 7.94 -18.69 4.14
CA LEU A 375 7.91 -20.12 4.48
C LEU A 375 7.50 -20.81 3.17
N PRO A 376 8.35 -21.63 2.58
CA PRO A 376 8.07 -22.23 1.30
C PRO A 376 6.76 -22.99 1.41
N ARG A 377 5.73 -22.56 0.66
CA ARG A 377 4.42 -23.20 0.70
C ARG A 377 4.50 -24.55 0.06
N LEU A 378 4.01 -25.57 0.78
CA LEU A 378 3.87 -26.91 0.24
C LEU A 378 2.67 -26.99 -0.70
N SER A 379 2.91 -27.40 -1.93
CA SER A 379 1.87 -27.77 -2.89
C SER A 379 1.78 -29.29 -2.95
N ILE A 380 0.57 -29.84 -2.92
CA ILE A 380 0.32 -31.28 -3.02
C ILE A 380 -0.47 -31.55 -4.28
N ALA A 381 0.10 -32.37 -5.19
CA ALA A 381 -0.55 -32.83 -6.37
C ALA A 381 -0.72 -34.36 -6.34
N ASN A 382 -1.91 -34.85 -6.66
CA ASN A 382 -2.16 -36.29 -6.78
C ASN A 382 -1.52 -36.78 -8.10
N THR A 383 -0.64 -37.75 -8.02
CA THR A 383 0.07 -38.33 -9.19
C THR A 383 -0.32 -39.78 -9.47
N GLY A 384 -1.23 -40.37 -8.66
CA GLY A 384 -1.74 -41.74 -8.88
C GLY A 384 -2.45 -42.29 -7.65
N LEU A 385 -2.85 -43.55 -7.71
CA LEU A 385 -3.46 -44.24 -6.56
C LEU A 385 -2.46 -44.26 -5.37
N LYS A 386 -2.76 -43.50 -4.32
CA LYS A 386 -1.94 -43.37 -3.11
C LYS A 386 -0.56 -42.75 -3.33
N THR A 387 -0.31 -42.10 -4.48
CA THR A 387 0.92 -41.40 -4.77
C THR A 387 0.66 -39.91 -4.92
N PHE A 388 1.48 -39.11 -4.27
CA PHE A 388 1.37 -37.64 -4.25
C PHE A 388 2.73 -37.04 -4.52
N ARG A 389 2.76 -35.94 -5.27
CA ARG A 389 3.93 -35.07 -5.34
C ARG A 389 3.73 -33.91 -4.40
N ILE A 390 4.65 -33.74 -3.47
CA ILE A 390 4.75 -32.57 -2.60
C ILE A 390 5.87 -31.73 -3.15
N SER A 391 5.62 -30.46 -3.40
CA SER A 391 6.60 -29.54 -3.97
C SER A 391 6.54 -28.17 -3.30
N TRP A 392 7.65 -27.43 -3.38
CA TRP A 392 7.78 -26.06 -2.89
C TRP A 392 8.76 -25.27 -3.75
N LEU A 393 8.63 -23.94 -3.74
CA LEU A 393 9.52 -23.05 -4.48
C LEU A 393 10.91 -22.94 -3.82
N LEU A 394 11.93 -22.72 -4.62
CA LEU A 394 13.31 -22.42 -4.18
C LEU A 394 13.58 -20.90 -4.32
N PRO A 395 14.47 -20.32 -3.47
CA PRO A 395 15.32 -20.97 -2.46
C PRO A 395 14.60 -21.22 -1.14
N ALA A 396 14.71 -22.45 -0.63
CA ALA A 396 14.19 -22.86 0.69
C ALA A 396 15.35 -23.32 1.58
N THR A 397 16.42 -22.50 1.64
CA THR A 397 17.63 -22.85 2.39
C THR A 397 17.36 -22.94 3.90
N GLY A 398 17.79 -24.03 4.50
CA GLY A 398 17.60 -24.29 5.92
C GLY A 398 16.27 -24.95 6.30
N PHE A 399 15.37 -25.21 5.34
CA PHE A 399 14.12 -25.93 5.60
C PHE A 399 14.26 -27.43 5.39
N VAL A 400 13.64 -28.19 6.29
CA VAL A 400 13.56 -29.66 6.25
C VAL A 400 12.09 -30.05 6.11
N LEU A 401 11.79 -30.95 5.17
CA LEU A 401 10.44 -31.54 5.11
C LEU A 401 10.25 -32.50 6.27
N GLU A 402 9.26 -32.23 7.08
CA GLU A 402 8.88 -33.08 8.22
C GLU A 402 7.52 -33.73 7.99
N THR A 403 7.31 -34.88 8.60
CA THR A 403 6.06 -35.65 8.56
C THR A 403 5.55 -36.00 9.94
N ASN A 404 4.23 -36.11 10.06
CA ASN A 404 3.56 -36.62 11.22
C ASN A 404 2.28 -37.38 10.80
N ALA A 405 1.95 -38.47 11.48
CA ALA A 405 0.70 -39.20 11.28
C ALA A 405 -0.50 -38.54 12.00
N ASN A 406 -0.25 -37.59 12.90
CA ASN A 406 -1.26 -36.86 13.67
C ASN A 406 -1.00 -35.34 13.59
N MET A 407 -1.96 -34.59 13.08
CA MET A 407 -1.85 -33.14 12.89
C MET A 407 -1.64 -32.35 14.20
N SER A 408 -2.23 -32.79 15.29
CA SER A 408 -2.09 -32.17 16.61
C SER A 408 -0.90 -32.71 17.42
N GLY A 409 -0.13 -33.65 16.86
CA GLY A 409 1.02 -34.26 17.53
C GLY A 409 2.23 -33.33 17.55
N THR A 410 3.00 -33.37 18.63
CA THR A 410 4.27 -32.62 18.76
C THR A 410 5.46 -33.33 18.11
N ASN A 411 5.32 -34.62 17.78
CA ASN A 411 6.39 -35.45 17.26
C ASN A 411 6.47 -35.38 15.73
N TRP A 412 7.00 -34.27 15.22
CA TRP A 412 7.36 -34.13 13.82
C TRP A 412 8.79 -34.64 13.61
N GLY A 413 8.99 -35.42 12.57
CA GLY A 413 10.30 -35.98 12.24
C GLY A 413 10.65 -35.74 10.79
N ALA A 414 11.95 -35.68 10.47
CA ALA A 414 12.43 -35.54 9.10
C ALA A 414 11.79 -36.60 8.19
N ALA A 415 11.32 -36.19 7.05
CA ALA A 415 10.49 -37.03 6.17
C ALA A 415 11.25 -38.18 5.48
N GLY A 416 12.58 -38.16 5.46
CA GLY A 416 13.42 -39.22 4.91
C GLY A 416 13.25 -39.46 3.41
N TYR A 417 12.58 -38.59 2.68
CA TYR A 417 12.35 -38.70 1.25
C TYR A 417 13.48 -38.07 0.42
N LEU A 418 13.75 -38.67 -0.75
CA LEU A 418 14.70 -38.08 -1.69
C LEU A 418 14.09 -36.82 -2.33
N ILE A 419 14.68 -35.68 -2.04
CA ILE A 419 14.28 -34.38 -2.62
C ILE A 419 14.87 -34.30 -4.03
N THR A 420 14.00 -34.02 -5.01
CA THR A 420 14.38 -33.72 -6.39
C THR A 420 14.15 -32.24 -6.67
N THR A 421 15.09 -31.58 -7.36
CA THR A 421 14.98 -30.19 -7.76
C THR A 421 14.82 -30.07 -9.27
N ASN A 422 13.99 -29.12 -9.70
CA ASN A 422 13.82 -28.76 -11.12
C ASN A 422 13.84 -27.23 -11.21
N GLY A 423 15.06 -26.68 -11.36
CA GLY A 423 15.28 -25.25 -11.51
C GLY A 423 14.78 -24.41 -10.32
N THR A 424 13.49 -24.06 -10.34
CA THR A 424 12.85 -23.17 -9.36
C THR A 424 12.06 -23.90 -8.27
N THR A 425 11.88 -25.23 -8.38
CA THR A 425 11.09 -26.02 -7.41
C THR A 425 11.88 -27.20 -6.86
N ALA A 426 11.68 -27.46 -5.58
CA ALA A 426 12.05 -28.73 -4.96
C ALA A 426 10.79 -29.57 -4.73
N GLY A 427 10.92 -30.88 -4.68
CA GLY A 427 9.78 -31.75 -4.40
C GLY A 427 10.17 -33.19 -4.10
N VAL A 428 9.20 -33.90 -3.54
CA VAL A 428 9.30 -35.33 -3.23
C VAL A 428 8.07 -36.07 -3.76
N ASN A 429 8.25 -37.30 -4.20
CA ASN A 429 7.15 -38.20 -4.49
C ASN A 429 6.91 -39.08 -3.25
N VAL A 430 5.69 -39.11 -2.78
CA VAL A 430 5.28 -39.85 -1.59
C VAL A 430 4.27 -40.90 -1.99
N THR A 431 4.52 -42.16 -1.58
CA THR A 431 3.53 -43.22 -1.64
C THR A 431 3.06 -43.48 -0.21
N SER A 432 1.80 -43.21 0.08
CA SER A 432 1.25 -43.38 1.43
C SER A 432 0.70 -44.79 1.63
N SER A 433 1.17 -45.45 2.65
CA SER A 433 0.61 -46.71 3.14
C SER A 433 -0.38 -46.52 4.29
N VAL A 434 -0.53 -45.25 4.78
CA VAL A 434 -1.40 -44.91 5.91
C VAL A 434 -2.56 -44.03 5.45
N ASN A 435 -3.64 -43.96 6.23
CA ASN A 435 -4.83 -43.21 5.86
C ASN A 435 -4.68 -41.70 5.99
N HIS A 436 -3.75 -41.23 6.84
CA HIS A 436 -3.47 -39.82 7.07
C HIS A 436 -1.96 -39.62 7.25
N LEU A 437 -1.40 -38.69 6.53
CA LEU A 437 -0.01 -38.24 6.67
C LEU A 437 0.03 -36.74 6.45
N PHE A 438 0.60 -36.02 7.39
CA PHE A 438 0.71 -34.57 7.37
C PHE A 438 2.16 -34.18 7.10
N PHE A 439 2.34 -33.05 6.42
CA PHE A 439 3.64 -32.53 6.04
C PHE A 439 3.76 -31.07 6.43
N ARG A 440 4.96 -30.69 6.85
CA ARG A 440 5.34 -29.29 7.01
C ARG A 440 6.79 -29.08 6.60
N LEU A 441 7.14 -27.85 6.25
CA LEU A 441 8.54 -27.42 6.19
C LEU A 441 8.90 -26.79 7.54
N ALA A 442 9.95 -27.25 8.15
CA ALA A 442 10.48 -26.72 9.40
C ALA A 442 11.89 -26.18 9.17
N LYS A 443 12.25 -25.07 9.86
CA LYS A 443 13.57 -24.44 9.80
C LYS A 443 14.35 -24.79 11.05
#